data_e017fd74656ce5fa5bc65d6b84bfd586
#
_entry.id   e017fd74656ce5fa5bc65d6b84bfd586
#
_cell.length_a   1.000
_cell.length_b   1.000
_cell.length_c   1.000
_cell.angle_alpha   90.00
_cell.angle_beta   90.00
_cell.angle_gamma   90.00
#
_symmetry.space_group_name_H-M   'P 1'
#
loop_
_entity.id
_entity.type
_entity.pdbx_description
1 polymer ?
#
loop_
_entity_poly.entity_id
_entity_poly.type
_entity_poly.pdbx_seq_one_letter_code
_entity_poly.pdbx_strand_id
1 'polypeptide(L)'
;MSAAGSVYISRSIFSAKVEQIFFALFLIPIAGFYLAFTAYFRDQDAWQLEATAVAVFAVFGLVGVRVPFAVIIGYLLHIPWDAVHEFNAHAGGSLLVPRQITSVPLGYGFFCATYDFLMATYFYTRRNHWRAAWRASLRDGTTM
;
A
#
# COMPACT_ATOMS: atom_id res chain seq x y z
N MET A 1 -3.55 -12.70 -4.81
CA MET A 1 -4.19 -12.94 -3.47
C MET A 1 -5.47 -12.12 -3.40
N SER A 2 -6.55 -12.63 -2.81
CA SER A 2 -7.75 -11.84 -2.55
C SER A 2 -7.63 -11.12 -1.20
N ALA A 3 -8.29 -9.96 -1.02
CA ALA A 3 -8.33 -9.25 0.25
C ALA A 3 -8.84 -10.13 1.39
N ALA A 4 -9.89 -10.94 1.14
CA ALA A 4 -10.43 -11.89 2.11
C ALA A 4 -9.39 -12.94 2.54
N GLY A 5 -8.61 -13.48 1.61
CA GLY A 5 -7.52 -14.41 1.90
C GLY A 5 -6.42 -13.76 2.75
N SER A 6 -6.03 -12.53 2.41
CA SER A 6 -5.03 -11.76 3.19
C SER A 6 -5.50 -11.54 4.62
N VAL A 7 -6.77 -11.15 4.81
CA VAL A 7 -7.37 -10.94 6.14
C VAL A 7 -7.43 -12.24 6.94
N TYR A 8 -7.89 -13.33 6.30
CA TYR A 8 -7.99 -14.63 6.97
C TYR A 8 -6.62 -15.12 7.45
N ILE A 9 -5.62 -15.10 6.57
CA ILE A 9 -4.26 -15.56 6.88
C ILE A 9 -3.64 -14.69 7.97
N SER A 10 -3.72 -13.36 7.84
CA SER A 10 -3.11 -12.45 8.81
C SER A 10 -3.71 -12.63 10.21
N ARG A 11 -5.02 -12.78 10.32
CA ARG A 11 -5.69 -13.00 11.61
C ARG A 11 -5.42 -14.38 12.23
N SER A 12 -5.12 -15.38 11.41
CA SER A 12 -4.81 -16.72 11.89
C SER A 12 -3.37 -16.86 12.39
N ILE A 13 -2.44 -16.06 11.84
CA ILE A 13 -1.00 -16.22 12.07
C ILE A 13 -0.44 -15.10 12.95
N PHE A 14 -0.94 -13.86 12.81
CA PHE A 14 -0.34 -12.68 13.42
C PHE A 14 -1.06 -12.22 14.67
N SER A 15 -0.30 -11.79 15.68
CA SER A 15 -0.82 -10.93 16.73
C SER A 15 -1.22 -9.57 16.16
N ALA A 16 -2.11 -8.83 16.84
CA ALA A 16 -2.59 -7.54 16.35
C ALA A 16 -1.45 -6.53 16.05
N LYS A 17 -0.37 -6.59 16.83
CA LYS A 17 0.81 -5.73 16.63
C LYS A 17 1.59 -6.13 15.39
N VAL A 18 1.85 -7.43 15.20
CA VAL A 18 2.56 -7.96 14.03
C VAL A 18 1.73 -7.75 12.77
N GLU A 19 0.42 -7.91 12.84
CA GLU A 19 -0.51 -7.63 11.74
C GLU A 19 -0.38 -6.18 11.23
N GLN A 20 -0.38 -5.21 12.16
CA GLN A 20 -0.18 -3.81 11.78
C GLN A 20 1.17 -3.57 11.13
N ILE A 21 2.26 -4.08 11.72
CA ILE A 21 3.61 -3.94 11.20
C ILE A 21 3.70 -4.54 9.79
N PHE A 22 3.14 -5.74 9.61
CA PHE A 22 3.15 -6.43 8.33
C PHE A 22 2.49 -5.60 7.24
N PHE A 23 1.23 -5.14 7.44
CA PHE A 23 0.53 -4.39 6.41
C PHE A 23 1.09 -2.98 6.21
N ALA A 24 1.64 -2.37 7.25
CA ALA A 24 2.33 -1.10 7.14
C ALA A 24 3.56 -1.22 6.22
N LEU A 25 4.40 -2.22 6.44
CA LEU A 25 5.58 -2.44 5.61
C LEU A 25 5.24 -3.01 4.23
N PHE A 26 4.13 -3.75 4.12
CA PHE A 26 3.68 -4.33 2.85
C PHE A 26 3.22 -3.27 1.82
N LEU A 27 2.86 -2.08 2.27
CA LEU A 27 2.58 -0.94 1.38
C LEU A 27 3.80 -0.58 0.52
N ILE A 28 5.02 -0.75 1.03
CA ILE A 28 6.26 -0.42 0.31
C ILE A 28 6.44 -1.30 -0.95
N PRO A 29 6.44 -2.64 -0.86
CA PRO A 29 6.52 -3.47 -2.06
C PRO A 29 5.31 -3.34 -2.98
N ILE A 30 4.10 -3.06 -2.47
CA ILE A 30 2.93 -2.78 -3.32
C ILE A 30 3.23 -1.57 -4.23
N ALA A 31 3.64 -0.45 -3.66
CA ALA A 31 4.04 0.72 -4.43
C ALA A 31 5.27 0.43 -5.32
N GLY A 32 6.19 -0.39 -4.85
CA GLY A 32 7.41 -0.79 -5.57
C GLY A 32 7.16 -1.57 -6.87
N PHE A 33 5.99 -2.17 -7.06
CA PHE A 33 5.63 -2.83 -8.32
C PHE A 33 5.66 -1.88 -9.50
N TYR A 34 5.35 -0.60 -9.32
CA TYR A 34 5.42 0.40 -10.39
C TYR A 34 6.86 0.62 -10.88
N LEU A 35 7.85 0.60 -9.98
CA LEU A 35 9.27 0.60 -10.39
C LEU A 35 9.65 -0.68 -11.15
N ALA A 36 9.11 -1.83 -10.77
CA ALA A 36 9.33 -3.07 -11.50
C ALA A 36 8.72 -2.99 -12.91
N PHE A 37 7.54 -2.40 -13.07
CA PHE A 37 6.94 -2.17 -14.40
C PHE A 37 7.75 -1.16 -15.21
N THR A 38 8.21 -0.07 -14.59
CA THR A 38 9.10 0.91 -15.24
C THR A 38 10.34 0.24 -15.83
N ALA A 39 10.95 -0.67 -15.08
CA ALA A 39 12.08 -1.47 -15.57
C ALA A 39 11.68 -2.43 -16.68
N TYR A 40 10.55 -3.13 -16.53
CA TYR A 40 10.07 -4.14 -17.47
C TYR A 40 9.69 -3.53 -18.82
N PHE A 41 8.91 -2.44 -18.82
CA PHE A 41 8.47 -1.74 -20.02
C PHE A 41 9.51 -0.76 -20.57
N ARG A 42 10.62 -0.55 -19.83
CA ARG A 42 11.72 0.38 -20.20
C ARG A 42 11.26 1.84 -20.33
N ASP A 43 10.31 2.25 -19.49
CA ASP A 43 9.76 3.61 -19.44
C ASP A 43 10.72 4.54 -18.70
N GLN A 44 11.83 4.90 -19.34
CA GLN A 44 12.94 5.64 -18.72
C GLN A 44 12.50 6.99 -18.09
N ASP A 45 11.53 7.66 -18.71
CA ASP A 45 11.05 8.96 -18.26
C ASP A 45 10.14 8.87 -17.01
N ALA A 46 9.62 7.67 -16.68
CA ALA A 46 8.76 7.44 -15.53
C ALA A 46 9.52 7.23 -14.21
N TRP A 47 10.82 6.91 -14.24
CA TRP A 47 11.59 6.55 -13.06
C TRP A 47 11.50 7.55 -11.92
N GLN A 48 11.61 8.85 -12.24
CA GLN A 48 11.62 9.89 -11.20
C GLN A 48 10.28 10.00 -10.49
N LEU A 49 9.19 9.96 -11.23
CA LEU A 49 7.85 10.06 -10.67
C LEU A 49 7.51 8.82 -9.84
N GLU A 50 7.78 7.63 -10.38
CA GLU A 50 7.51 6.37 -9.69
C GLU A 50 8.36 6.22 -8.43
N ALA A 51 9.66 6.54 -8.48
CA ALA A 51 10.52 6.51 -7.30
C ALA A 51 10.05 7.50 -6.23
N THR A 52 9.59 8.68 -6.63
CA THR A 52 9.03 9.66 -5.69
C THR A 52 7.76 9.14 -5.03
N ALA A 53 6.85 8.54 -5.80
CA ALA A 53 5.64 7.92 -5.27
C ALA A 53 5.96 6.79 -4.28
N VAL A 54 6.87 5.88 -4.64
CA VAL A 54 7.34 4.81 -3.75
C VAL A 54 7.93 5.38 -2.46
N ALA A 55 8.72 6.45 -2.53
CA ALA A 55 9.27 7.10 -1.34
C ALA A 55 8.16 7.66 -0.43
N VAL A 56 7.13 8.29 -1.00
CA VAL A 56 5.97 8.78 -0.25
C VAL A 56 5.23 7.62 0.43
N PHE A 57 4.93 6.54 -0.28
CA PHE A 57 4.27 5.37 0.30
C PHE A 57 5.14 4.67 1.35
N ALA A 58 6.46 4.65 1.16
CA ALA A 58 7.39 4.15 2.17
C ALA A 58 7.33 4.95 3.48
N VAL A 59 7.20 6.28 3.41
CA VAL A 59 6.98 7.11 4.60
C VAL A 59 5.68 6.72 5.32
N PHE A 60 4.56 6.57 4.58
CA PHE A 60 3.31 6.10 5.19
C PHE A 60 3.46 4.70 5.79
N GLY A 61 4.16 3.79 5.13
CA GLY A 61 4.46 2.46 5.64
C GLY A 61 5.27 2.50 6.94
N LEU A 62 6.37 3.23 6.97
CA LEU A 62 7.23 3.34 8.15
C LEU A 62 6.53 4.00 9.34
N VAL A 63 5.81 5.09 9.11
CA VAL A 63 4.98 5.75 10.15
C VAL A 63 3.85 4.82 10.59
N GLY A 64 3.28 4.07 9.64
CA GLY A 64 2.19 3.12 9.85
C GLY A 64 2.53 1.97 10.80
N VAL A 65 3.81 1.63 10.95
CA VAL A 65 4.27 0.64 11.94
C VAL A 65 3.76 0.97 13.36
N ARG A 66 3.63 2.25 13.69
CA ARG A 66 3.15 2.70 15.02
C ARG A 66 1.80 3.39 14.97
N VAL A 67 1.48 4.03 13.86
CA VAL A 67 0.29 4.88 13.69
C VAL A 67 -0.70 4.21 12.74
N PRO A 68 -1.79 3.56 13.24
CA PRO A 68 -2.75 2.85 12.39
C PRO A 68 -3.37 3.70 11.28
N PHE A 69 -3.59 5.00 11.55
CA PHE A 69 -4.14 5.90 10.52
C PHE A 69 -3.19 6.14 9.35
N ALA A 70 -1.87 6.08 9.57
CA ALA A 70 -0.92 6.21 8.46
C ALA A 70 -1.03 5.03 7.48
N VAL A 71 -1.26 3.81 7.99
CA VAL A 71 -1.54 2.64 7.13
C VAL A 71 -2.81 2.88 6.32
N ILE A 72 -3.90 3.27 6.98
CA ILE A 72 -5.20 3.51 6.31
C ILE A 72 -5.06 4.57 5.22
N ILE A 73 -4.45 5.71 5.54
CA ILE A 73 -4.26 6.81 4.59
C ILE A 73 -3.34 6.38 3.45
N GLY A 74 -2.27 5.65 3.72
CA GLY A 74 -1.35 5.16 2.69
C GLY A 74 -2.07 4.30 1.65
N TYR A 75 -2.87 3.33 2.07
CA TYR A 75 -3.67 2.49 1.17
C TYR A 75 -4.76 3.31 0.44
N LEU A 76 -5.43 4.25 1.12
CA LEU A 76 -6.41 5.12 0.46
C LEU A 76 -5.79 6.05 -0.59
N LEU A 77 -4.58 6.54 -0.36
CA LEU A 77 -3.84 7.36 -1.33
C LEU A 77 -3.29 6.52 -2.50
N HIS A 78 -3.07 5.22 -2.28
CA HIS A 78 -2.63 4.33 -3.36
C HIS A 78 -3.74 4.07 -4.39
N ILE A 79 -5.02 4.10 -3.98
CA ILE A 79 -6.18 3.92 -4.88
C ILE A 79 -6.17 4.90 -6.07
N PRO A 80 -6.12 6.24 -5.89
CA PRO A 80 -6.04 7.15 -7.03
C PRO A 80 -4.75 6.98 -7.83
N TRP A 81 -3.65 6.55 -7.21
CA TRP A 81 -2.42 6.24 -7.91
C TRP A 81 -2.60 5.08 -8.88
N ASP A 82 -3.20 3.98 -8.43
CA ASP A 82 -3.56 2.82 -9.26
C ASP A 82 -4.53 3.21 -10.39
N ALA A 83 -5.55 4.03 -10.07
CA ALA A 83 -6.53 4.47 -11.04
C ALA A 83 -5.89 5.30 -12.17
N VAL A 84 -4.96 6.19 -11.84
CA VAL A 84 -4.23 7.00 -12.84
C VAL A 84 -3.45 6.10 -13.80
N HIS A 85 -2.76 5.06 -13.30
CA HIS A 85 -2.03 4.11 -14.14
C HIS A 85 -2.96 3.31 -15.05
N GLU A 86 -4.09 2.86 -14.51
CA GLU A 86 -5.08 2.10 -15.29
C GLU A 86 -5.69 2.95 -16.39
N PHE A 87 -6.09 4.19 -16.09
CA PHE A 87 -6.60 5.11 -17.11
C PHE A 87 -5.55 5.44 -18.17
N ASN A 88 -4.29 5.64 -17.77
CA ASN A 88 -3.20 5.87 -18.70
C ASN A 88 -2.98 4.66 -19.62
N ALA A 89 -3.05 3.44 -19.09
CA ALA A 89 -2.95 2.20 -19.87
C ALA A 89 -4.07 2.06 -20.90
N HIS A 90 -5.34 2.38 -20.52
CA HIS A 90 -6.48 2.35 -21.44
C HIS A 90 -6.40 3.42 -22.53
N ALA A 91 -5.81 4.57 -22.24
CA ALA A 91 -5.65 5.66 -23.21
C ALA A 91 -4.41 5.51 -24.11
N GLY A 92 -3.73 4.39 -24.06
CA GLY A 92 -2.50 4.18 -24.84
C GLY A 92 -1.35 5.10 -24.44
N GLY A 93 -1.30 5.52 -23.17
CA GLY A 93 -0.23 6.36 -22.65
C GLY A 93 -0.37 7.86 -22.90
N SER A 94 -1.58 8.35 -23.24
CA SER A 94 -1.77 9.73 -23.71
C SER A 94 -2.50 10.67 -22.74
N LEU A 95 -2.98 10.19 -21.56
CA LEU A 95 -3.83 11.00 -20.67
C LEU A 95 -3.09 12.04 -19.84
N LEU A 96 -1.85 11.79 -19.51
CA LEU A 96 -0.98 12.72 -18.82
C LEU A 96 0.26 12.95 -19.66
N VAL A 97 1.16 13.83 -19.24
CA VAL A 97 2.35 14.14 -20.02
C VAL A 97 3.00 12.84 -20.53
N PRO A 98 3.17 12.67 -21.85
CA PRO A 98 3.58 11.40 -22.44
C PRO A 98 4.82 10.84 -21.75
N ARG A 99 4.77 9.56 -21.32
CA ARG A 99 5.87 8.78 -20.75
C ARG A 99 6.33 9.12 -19.33
N GLN A 100 5.65 10.01 -18.59
CA GLN A 100 6.02 10.26 -17.19
C GLN A 100 5.43 9.27 -16.20
N ILE A 101 4.49 8.43 -16.65
CA ILE A 101 3.84 7.38 -15.85
C ILE A 101 4.15 6.05 -16.52
N THR A 102 4.51 5.05 -15.71
CA THR A 102 4.84 3.73 -16.23
C THR A 102 3.65 3.03 -16.83
N SER A 103 3.88 2.24 -17.86
CA SER A 103 2.89 1.33 -18.42
C SER A 103 2.59 0.20 -17.44
N VAL A 104 1.33 -0.23 -17.40
CA VAL A 104 0.88 -1.36 -16.57
C VAL A 104 0.02 -2.31 -17.40
N PRO A 105 -0.06 -3.60 -17.05
CA PRO A 105 -1.04 -4.50 -17.66
C PRO A 105 -2.48 -4.01 -17.44
N LEU A 106 -3.33 -4.11 -18.45
CA LEU A 106 -4.75 -3.73 -18.35
C LEU A 106 -5.43 -4.49 -17.21
N GLY A 107 -6.22 -3.77 -16.41
CA GLY A 107 -6.92 -4.31 -15.25
C GLY A 107 -6.07 -4.40 -13.98
N TYR A 108 -4.75 -4.19 -14.06
CA TYR A 108 -3.86 -4.24 -12.89
C TYR A 108 -4.20 -3.14 -11.87
N GLY A 109 -4.35 -1.90 -12.33
CA GLY A 109 -4.67 -0.77 -11.47
C GLY A 109 -6.05 -0.91 -10.82
N PHE A 110 -7.07 -1.39 -11.54
CA PHE A 110 -8.38 -1.65 -10.95
C PHE A 110 -8.35 -2.76 -9.90
N PHE A 111 -7.58 -3.82 -10.16
CA PHE A 111 -7.38 -4.89 -9.18
C PHE A 111 -6.73 -4.36 -7.89
N CYS A 112 -5.64 -3.60 -8.02
CA CYS A 112 -4.93 -3.03 -6.88
C CYS A 112 -5.79 -2.02 -6.12
N ALA A 113 -6.44 -1.07 -6.81
CA ALA A 113 -7.35 -0.10 -6.21
C ALA A 113 -8.49 -0.76 -5.41
N THR A 114 -9.06 -1.85 -5.95
CA THR A 114 -10.10 -2.62 -5.25
C THR A 114 -9.54 -3.31 -4.01
N TYR A 115 -8.37 -3.93 -4.13
CA TYR A 115 -7.68 -4.55 -3.00
C TYR A 115 -7.40 -3.53 -1.90
N ASP A 116 -6.83 -2.39 -2.25
CA ASP A 116 -6.45 -1.34 -1.31
C ASP A 116 -7.65 -0.72 -0.61
N PHE A 117 -8.76 -0.52 -1.31
CA PHE A 117 -10.02 -0.07 -0.70
C PHE A 117 -10.55 -1.06 0.34
N LEU A 118 -10.58 -2.34 0.01
CA LEU A 118 -11.03 -3.39 0.94
C LEU A 118 -10.10 -3.50 2.14
N MET A 119 -8.79 -3.41 1.92
CA MET A 119 -7.80 -3.46 3.00
C MET A 119 -7.86 -2.22 3.89
N ALA A 120 -7.98 -1.01 3.33
CA ALA A 120 -8.15 0.21 4.11
C ALA A 120 -9.41 0.15 5.00
N THR A 121 -10.52 -0.37 4.46
CA THR A 121 -11.75 -0.61 5.22
C THR A 121 -11.51 -1.60 6.37
N TYR A 122 -10.84 -2.70 6.10
CA TYR A 122 -10.46 -3.67 7.12
C TYR A 122 -9.58 -3.03 8.20
N PHE A 123 -8.55 -2.28 7.84
CA PHE A 123 -7.65 -1.60 8.79
C PHE A 123 -8.41 -0.60 9.68
N TYR A 124 -9.38 0.10 9.11
CA TYR A 124 -10.23 0.99 9.88
C TYR A 124 -10.99 0.24 10.99
N THR A 125 -11.49 -0.96 10.73
CA THR A 125 -12.13 -1.79 11.77
C THR A 125 -11.13 -2.29 12.81
N ARG A 126 -9.87 -2.53 12.42
CA ARG A 126 -8.80 -3.07 13.28
C ARG A 126 -8.05 -2.02 14.12
N ARG A 127 -8.13 -0.75 13.76
CA ARG A 127 -7.31 0.33 14.35
C ARG A 127 -7.30 0.39 15.88
N ASN A 128 -8.42 0.09 16.51
CA ASN A 128 -8.54 0.13 17.97
C ASN A 128 -7.84 -1.08 18.63
N HIS A 129 -7.92 -2.27 18.02
CA HIS A 129 -7.19 -3.45 18.47
C HIS A 129 -5.67 -3.24 18.38
N TRP A 130 -5.21 -2.65 17.27
CA TRP A 130 -3.79 -2.32 17.09
C TRP A 130 -3.31 -1.33 18.15
N ARG A 131 -4.06 -0.26 18.41
CA ARG A 131 -3.73 0.71 19.46
C ARG A 131 -3.70 0.08 20.85
N ALA A 132 -4.62 -0.82 21.15
CA ALA A 132 -4.65 -1.52 22.43
C ALA A 132 -3.42 -2.43 22.60
N ALA A 133 -3.03 -3.15 21.55
CA ALA A 133 -1.85 -4.03 21.57
C ALA A 133 -0.55 -3.25 21.82
N TRP A 134 -0.41 -2.06 21.25
CA TRP A 134 0.74 -1.19 21.53
C TRP A 134 0.75 -0.66 22.95
N ARG A 135 -0.41 -0.28 23.50
CA ARG A 135 -0.51 0.19 24.89
C ARG A 135 -0.19 -0.91 25.92
N ALA A 136 -0.64 -2.13 25.67
CA ALA A 136 -0.32 -3.28 26.53
C ALA A 136 1.21 -3.51 26.59
N SER A 137 1.87 -3.53 25.45
CA SER A 137 3.33 -3.78 25.40
C SER A 137 4.18 -2.70 26.10
N LEU A 138 3.67 -1.46 26.21
CA LEU A 138 4.35 -0.40 26.96
C LEU A 138 4.22 -0.59 28.48
N ARG A 139 3.11 -1.11 28.96
CA ARG A 139 2.90 -1.40 30.39
C ARG A 139 3.77 -2.55 30.85
N ASP A 140 3.87 -3.63 30.07
CA ASP A 140 4.69 -4.79 30.41
C ASP A 140 6.17 -4.45 30.43
N GLY A 141 6.65 -3.52 29.58
CA GLY A 141 8.04 -3.04 29.57
C GLY A 141 8.42 -2.10 30.71
N THR A 142 7.46 -1.57 31.46
CA THR A 142 7.70 -0.63 32.56
C THR A 142 7.79 -1.36 33.93
N THR A 143 7.54 -2.67 33.95
CA THR A 143 7.58 -3.50 35.17
C THR A 143 8.88 -4.29 35.33
N MET A 144 9.91 -4.02 34.51
CA MET A 144 11.27 -4.48 34.68
C MET A 144 12.13 -3.34 35.21
#